data_b494a98bb95072213df1a0526b5a2d5a
#
_entry.id   b494a98bb95072213df1a0526b5a2d5a
#
_cell.length_a   1.000
_cell.length_b   1.000
_cell.length_c   1.000
_cell.angle_alpha   90.00
_cell.angle_beta   90.00
_cell.angle_gamma   90.00
#
_symmetry.space_group_name_H-M   'P 1'
#
loop_
_entity.id
_entity.type
_entity.pdbx_description
1 polymer ?
#
loop_
_entity_poly.entity_id
_entity_poly.type
_entity_poly.pdbx_seq_one_letter_code
_entity_poly.pdbx_strand_id
1 'polypeptide(L)'
;MNIKRFVLAFFIIVCSLQPSFVQAQYNWKYKIENGKAITEVPQRPEGQESALNLSAPKMKVVRVAFVGLGMRGHDAVERWTHIPEIQVVALCDYERNRAERCQDYLRKASMPAAAIYSGEDGYKDLCKRKDIDLVYIAPDWKHHFLVAHEAMINGKHVAIEVPGAMNLSEIWQLIDLSEKKRLHCFMLENCCYDFFELNALNMAQNNVFGEILYVQGAYRHDLTQYWNEYWKKDTQDKLGWRLDYNKNFRGDVYATHGLGPIAQVLDIHRGDKMKTLVAMDTKSVNGKMHVKQMTGEECKEFRNGDQTTTLISTENGKIIEIHHNVMTPQPYNRMYQLTGTKGFANKYPFEGFALSSDEMKKS
;
A
#
# COMPACT_ATOMS: atom_id res chain seq x y z
N MET A 1 30.90 -51.57 -24.32
CA MET A 1 30.32 -50.88 -23.17
C MET A 1 30.02 -49.46 -23.62
N ASN A 2 28.72 -49.14 -23.69
CA ASN A 2 28.18 -48.05 -24.51
C ASN A 2 28.33 -46.64 -23.89
N ILE A 3 29.18 -45.82 -24.48
CA ILE A 3 29.44 -44.41 -24.14
C ILE A 3 28.19 -43.50 -24.37
N LYS A 4 27.19 -43.96 -25.11
CA LYS A 4 25.96 -43.18 -25.42
C LYS A 4 24.96 -43.04 -24.26
N ARG A 5 25.08 -43.82 -23.17
CA ARG A 5 24.16 -43.71 -22.02
C ARG A 5 24.60 -42.74 -20.94
N PHE A 6 25.84 -42.25 -20.95
CA PHE A 6 26.34 -41.31 -19.93
C PHE A 6 26.10 -39.85 -20.31
N VAL A 7 25.92 -39.53 -21.57
CA VAL A 7 25.68 -38.13 -22.01
C VAL A 7 24.22 -37.69 -21.79
N LEU A 8 23.28 -38.67 -21.78
CA LEU A 8 21.84 -38.36 -21.58
C LEU A 8 21.47 -38.12 -20.10
N ALA A 9 22.25 -38.67 -19.17
CA ALA A 9 22.03 -38.46 -17.73
C ALA A 9 22.52 -37.10 -17.22
N PHE A 10 23.51 -36.53 -17.93
CA PHE A 10 24.08 -35.21 -17.53
C PHE A 10 23.24 -34.01 -18.03
N PHE A 11 22.45 -34.20 -19.10
CA PHE A 11 21.57 -33.17 -19.64
C PHE A 11 20.23 -33.05 -18.92
N ILE A 12 19.78 -34.11 -18.21
CA ILE A 12 18.53 -34.11 -17.45
C ILE A 12 18.69 -33.44 -16.04
N ILE A 13 19.91 -33.39 -15.50
CA ILE A 13 20.19 -32.81 -14.19
C ILE A 13 20.38 -31.28 -14.27
N VAL A 14 20.68 -30.71 -15.44
CA VAL A 14 20.90 -29.27 -15.61
C VAL A 14 19.59 -28.52 -15.90
N CYS A 15 18.53 -29.18 -16.34
CA CYS A 15 17.23 -28.52 -16.60
C CYS A 15 16.24 -28.51 -15.42
N SER A 16 16.58 -29.08 -14.26
CA SER A 16 15.70 -29.11 -13.08
C SER A 16 16.17 -28.17 -11.93
N LEU A 17 17.20 -27.37 -12.17
CA LEU A 17 17.64 -26.31 -11.24
C LEU A 17 17.31 -24.94 -11.84
N GLN A 18 16.05 -24.72 -12.12
CA GLN A 18 15.54 -23.35 -12.09
C GLN A 18 15.33 -23.00 -10.62
N PRO A 19 16.10 -22.07 -10.08
CA PRO A 19 15.91 -21.70 -8.69
C PRO A 19 14.61 -20.92 -8.56
N SER A 20 13.71 -21.48 -7.79
CA SER A 20 12.70 -20.71 -7.07
C SER A 20 13.38 -19.75 -6.07
N PHE A 21 14.20 -18.84 -6.60
CA PHE A 21 15.09 -17.96 -5.81
C PHE A 21 14.37 -16.78 -5.15
N VAL A 22 13.07 -16.57 -5.43
CA VAL A 22 12.34 -15.41 -4.88
C VAL A 22 11.55 -15.76 -3.61
N GLN A 23 11.27 -17.02 -3.34
CA GLN A 23 10.40 -17.42 -2.24
C GLN A 23 11.11 -17.89 -0.95
N ALA A 24 12.42 -18.05 -0.97
CA ALA A 24 13.16 -18.71 0.13
C ALA A 24 13.78 -17.76 1.16
N GLN A 25 13.86 -16.46 0.89
CA GLN A 25 14.69 -15.57 1.71
C GLN A 25 13.99 -15.00 2.95
N TYR A 26 12.67 -14.96 3.01
CA TYR A 26 11.93 -14.40 4.14
C TYR A 26 10.74 -15.27 4.55
N ASN A 27 11.03 -16.48 5.05
CA ASN A 27 10.01 -17.25 5.78
C ASN A 27 9.83 -16.59 7.16
N TRP A 28 8.93 -15.60 7.21
CA TRP A 28 8.69 -14.83 8.42
C TRP A 28 8.07 -15.71 9.49
N LYS A 29 8.86 -16.06 10.50
CA LYS A 29 8.42 -16.86 11.64
C LYS A 29 8.03 -15.92 12.77
N TYR A 30 6.93 -16.23 13.44
CA TYR A 30 6.59 -15.64 14.72
C TYR A 30 6.64 -16.74 15.79
N LYS A 31 6.95 -16.33 17.01
CA LYS A 31 6.85 -17.18 18.19
C LYS A 31 5.66 -16.75 19.01
N ILE A 32 4.99 -17.70 19.66
CA ILE A 32 3.99 -17.38 20.68
C ILE A 32 4.64 -17.49 22.05
N GLU A 33 4.79 -16.37 22.72
CA GLU A 33 5.35 -16.28 24.07
C GLU A 33 4.38 -15.51 24.95
N ASN A 34 3.94 -16.12 26.07
CA ASN A 34 2.99 -15.51 26.99
C ASN A 34 1.70 -14.97 26.32
N GLY A 35 1.17 -15.71 25.35
CA GLY A 35 -0.03 -15.31 24.60
C GLY A 35 0.17 -14.18 23.57
N LYS A 36 1.41 -13.78 23.31
CA LYS A 36 1.76 -12.77 22.32
C LYS A 36 2.44 -13.40 21.11
N ALA A 37 2.06 -13.00 19.91
CA ALA A 37 2.84 -13.29 18.71
C ALA A 37 4.02 -12.31 18.65
N ILE A 38 5.23 -12.84 18.72
CA ILE A 38 6.48 -12.06 18.66
C ILE A 38 7.12 -12.30 17.30
N THR A 39 7.37 -11.22 16.57
CA THR A 39 8.09 -11.25 15.31
C THR A 39 9.50 -10.70 15.50
N GLU A 40 10.45 -11.25 14.78
CA GLU A 40 11.82 -10.73 14.75
C GLU A 40 11.91 -9.66 13.66
N VAL A 41 12.48 -8.51 13.99
CA VAL A 41 12.85 -7.49 12.99
C VAL A 41 14.18 -7.92 12.37
N PRO A 42 14.28 -8.03 11.04
CA PRO A 42 15.55 -8.37 10.39
C PRO A 42 16.62 -7.35 10.75
N GLN A 43 17.79 -7.84 11.10
CA GLN A 43 18.92 -6.95 11.30
C GLN A 43 19.39 -6.41 9.94
N ARG A 44 19.63 -5.12 9.88
CA ARG A 44 20.21 -4.49 8.68
C ARG A 44 21.63 -5.04 8.49
N PRO A 45 21.98 -5.52 7.28
CA PRO A 45 23.33 -5.94 6.96
C PRO A 45 24.34 -4.82 7.20
N GLU A 46 25.58 -5.20 7.57
CA GLU A 46 26.67 -4.24 7.74
C GLU A 46 26.89 -3.43 6.45
N GLY A 47 27.05 -2.11 6.60
CA GLY A 47 27.22 -1.18 5.48
C GLY A 47 25.94 -0.83 4.71
N GLN A 48 24.80 -1.42 5.04
CA GLN A 48 23.52 -1.04 4.44
C GLN A 48 22.91 0.14 5.18
N GLU A 49 22.70 1.25 4.49
CA GLU A 49 22.14 2.48 5.06
C GLU A 49 20.60 2.49 4.99
N SER A 50 19.98 3.06 6.01
CA SER A 50 18.52 3.27 6.03
C SER A 50 18.03 4.13 4.85
N ALA A 51 16.84 3.80 4.34
CA ALA A 51 16.17 4.61 3.34
C ALA A 51 15.41 5.81 3.92
N LEU A 52 15.34 5.99 5.25
CA LEU A 52 14.55 7.06 5.89
C LEU A 52 14.97 8.48 5.45
N ASN A 53 16.24 8.69 5.14
CA ASN A 53 16.78 9.98 4.69
C ASN A 53 17.31 9.87 3.25
N LEU A 54 16.80 8.95 2.48
CA LEU A 54 17.21 8.77 1.10
C LEU A 54 16.86 10.00 0.27
N SER A 55 17.84 10.51 -0.45
CA SER A 55 17.67 11.53 -1.49
C SER A 55 18.19 11.03 -2.82
N ALA A 56 17.57 11.46 -3.90
CA ALA A 56 18.02 11.20 -5.26
C ALA A 56 18.53 12.49 -5.91
N PRO A 57 19.46 12.43 -6.87
CA PRO A 57 19.88 13.58 -7.64
C PRO A 57 18.68 14.25 -8.34
N LYS A 58 18.68 15.58 -8.39
CA LYS A 58 17.63 16.33 -9.09
C LYS A 58 17.66 15.99 -10.58
N MET A 59 16.49 15.61 -11.12
CA MET A 59 16.28 15.37 -12.55
C MET A 59 15.60 16.57 -13.19
N LYS A 60 15.93 16.88 -14.45
CA LYS A 60 15.22 17.91 -15.22
C LYS A 60 13.82 17.43 -15.63
N VAL A 61 13.70 16.14 -15.94
CA VAL A 61 12.46 15.47 -16.30
C VAL A 61 12.47 14.10 -15.66
N VAL A 62 11.39 13.72 -15.00
CA VAL A 62 11.17 12.37 -14.46
C VAL A 62 10.35 11.58 -15.46
N ARG A 63 10.92 10.50 -16.00
CA ARG A 63 10.26 9.62 -16.97
C ARG A 63 9.51 8.54 -16.24
N VAL A 64 8.18 8.59 -16.33
CA VAL A 64 7.28 7.76 -15.54
C VAL A 64 6.61 6.71 -16.41
N ALA A 65 6.54 5.50 -15.87
CA ALA A 65 5.70 4.43 -16.39
C ALA A 65 4.54 4.16 -15.42
N PHE A 66 3.37 3.83 -15.95
CA PHE A 66 2.20 3.46 -15.15
C PHE A 66 1.87 1.99 -15.37
N VAL A 67 1.65 1.25 -14.28
CA VAL A 67 1.24 -0.15 -14.28
C VAL A 67 -0.05 -0.30 -13.47
N GLY A 68 -1.09 -0.86 -14.10
CA GLY A 68 -2.44 -0.94 -13.55
C GLY A 68 -3.24 0.32 -13.88
N LEU A 69 -4.07 0.25 -14.92
CA LEU A 69 -4.83 1.36 -15.50
C LEU A 69 -6.35 1.14 -15.37
N GLY A 70 -6.74 0.51 -14.27
CA GLY A 70 -8.11 0.50 -13.80
C GLY A 70 -8.55 1.90 -13.34
N MET A 71 -9.58 1.99 -12.50
CA MET A 71 -10.13 3.27 -12.04
C MET A 71 -9.03 4.20 -11.50
N ARG A 72 -8.25 3.75 -10.51
CA ARG A 72 -7.24 4.57 -9.83
C ARG A 72 -6.08 4.97 -10.74
N GLY A 73 -5.52 3.99 -11.48
CA GLY A 73 -4.37 4.25 -12.36
C GLY A 73 -4.74 5.10 -13.57
N HIS A 74 -5.92 4.90 -14.14
CA HIS A 74 -6.46 5.73 -15.21
C HIS A 74 -6.52 7.21 -14.80
N ASP A 75 -7.13 7.51 -13.65
CA ASP A 75 -7.23 8.87 -13.12
C ASP A 75 -5.87 9.44 -12.73
N ALA A 76 -4.94 8.58 -12.31
CA ALA A 76 -3.59 9.03 -11.99
C ALA A 76 -2.84 9.48 -13.24
N VAL A 77 -2.95 8.78 -14.38
CA VAL A 77 -2.33 9.23 -15.63
C VAL A 77 -2.80 10.64 -15.98
N GLU A 78 -4.10 10.92 -15.91
CA GLU A 78 -4.64 12.26 -16.15
C GLU A 78 -4.03 13.31 -15.21
N ARG A 79 -4.10 13.08 -13.89
CA ARG A 79 -3.56 14.01 -12.89
C ARG A 79 -2.07 14.29 -13.08
N TRP A 80 -1.28 13.30 -13.44
CA TRP A 80 0.15 13.45 -13.58
C TRP A 80 0.56 14.20 -14.83
N THR A 81 -0.30 14.32 -15.85
CA THR A 81 -0.05 15.20 -16.99
C THR A 81 0.00 16.70 -16.61
N HIS A 82 -0.54 17.06 -15.44
CA HIS A 82 -0.52 18.42 -14.90
C HIS A 82 0.69 18.71 -13.99
N ILE A 83 1.55 17.73 -13.73
CA ILE A 83 2.74 17.93 -12.91
C ILE A 83 3.88 18.37 -13.84
N PRO A 84 4.49 19.56 -13.61
CA PRO A 84 5.66 19.98 -14.37
C PRO A 84 6.81 18.97 -14.27
N GLU A 85 7.64 18.92 -15.30
CA GLU A 85 8.85 18.07 -15.32
C GLU A 85 8.57 16.55 -15.28
N ILE A 86 7.33 16.12 -15.57
CA ILE A 86 6.96 14.72 -15.76
C ILE A 86 6.80 14.39 -17.24
N GLN A 87 7.31 13.25 -17.65
CA GLN A 87 7.05 12.65 -18.96
C GLN A 87 6.54 11.22 -18.78
N VAL A 88 5.33 10.93 -19.24
CA VAL A 88 4.80 9.56 -19.28
C VAL A 88 5.38 8.84 -20.48
N VAL A 89 6.18 7.80 -20.27
CA VAL A 89 6.92 7.09 -21.33
C VAL A 89 6.42 5.67 -21.59
N ALA A 90 5.64 5.09 -20.65
CA ALA A 90 5.05 3.76 -20.80
C ALA A 90 3.76 3.61 -20.00
N LEU A 91 2.83 2.82 -20.55
CA LEU A 91 1.52 2.48 -20.00
C LEU A 91 1.36 0.97 -20.06
N CYS A 92 1.00 0.34 -18.94
CA CYS A 92 0.81 -1.12 -18.84
C CYS A 92 -0.47 -1.47 -18.09
N ASP A 93 -1.28 -2.33 -18.66
CA ASP A 93 -2.40 -2.98 -17.97
C ASP A 93 -2.56 -4.40 -18.50
N TYR A 94 -3.16 -5.27 -17.71
CA TYR A 94 -3.54 -6.60 -18.18
C TYR A 94 -4.38 -6.52 -19.45
N GLU A 95 -5.36 -5.59 -19.47
CA GLU A 95 -6.20 -5.30 -20.62
C GLU A 95 -5.61 -4.15 -21.47
N ARG A 96 -5.12 -4.46 -22.66
CA ARG A 96 -4.48 -3.50 -23.57
C ARG A 96 -5.34 -2.24 -23.82
N ASN A 97 -6.65 -2.40 -23.94
CA ASN A 97 -7.57 -1.30 -24.20
C ASN A 97 -7.56 -0.22 -23.11
N ARG A 98 -7.21 -0.58 -21.85
CA ARG A 98 -7.07 0.39 -20.75
C ARG A 98 -5.86 1.28 -20.95
N ALA A 99 -4.74 0.73 -21.41
CA ALA A 99 -3.56 1.50 -21.73
C ALA A 99 -3.79 2.41 -22.97
N GLU A 100 -4.48 1.90 -23.97
CA GLU A 100 -4.83 2.67 -25.15
C GLU A 100 -5.71 3.90 -24.83
N ARG A 101 -6.71 3.74 -23.95
CA ARG A 101 -7.54 4.87 -23.49
C ARG A 101 -6.75 5.96 -22.78
N CYS A 102 -5.73 5.61 -22.03
CA CYS A 102 -4.89 6.58 -21.33
C CYS A 102 -4.05 7.45 -22.28
N GLN A 103 -3.80 7.02 -23.52
CA GLN A 103 -3.13 7.87 -24.54
C GLN A 103 -3.91 9.16 -24.84
N ASP A 104 -5.22 9.15 -24.64
CA ASP A 104 -6.05 10.34 -24.87
C ASP A 104 -5.70 11.49 -23.92
N TYR A 105 -5.35 11.16 -22.66
CA TYR A 105 -4.88 12.17 -21.71
C TYR A 105 -3.55 12.77 -22.13
N LEU A 106 -2.61 11.94 -22.60
CA LEU A 106 -1.32 12.43 -23.09
C LEU A 106 -1.49 13.33 -24.30
N ARG A 107 -2.36 12.94 -25.25
CA ARG A 107 -2.67 13.76 -26.43
C ARG A 107 -3.29 15.11 -26.04
N LYS A 108 -4.25 15.12 -25.10
CA LYS A 108 -4.87 16.36 -24.60
C LYS A 108 -3.86 17.28 -23.92
N ALA A 109 -2.88 16.71 -23.23
CA ALA A 109 -1.80 17.43 -22.56
C ALA A 109 -0.64 17.79 -23.50
N SER A 110 -0.74 17.50 -24.81
CA SER A 110 0.33 17.70 -25.79
C SER A 110 1.63 16.97 -25.45
N MET A 111 1.53 15.84 -24.72
CA MET A 111 2.65 14.95 -24.42
C MET A 111 2.86 13.94 -25.55
N PRO A 112 4.10 13.46 -25.77
CA PRO A 112 4.37 12.35 -26.67
C PRO A 112 3.58 11.09 -26.29
N ALA A 113 3.24 10.27 -27.28
CA ALA A 113 2.60 8.99 -27.02
C ALA A 113 3.54 8.06 -26.24
N ALA A 114 2.99 7.40 -25.24
CA ALA A 114 3.72 6.42 -24.42
C ALA A 114 3.70 5.02 -25.07
N ALA A 115 4.74 4.22 -24.82
CA ALA A 115 4.76 2.82 -25.23
C ALA A 115 3.70 2.02 -24.45
N ILE A 116 3.00 1.10 -25.13
CA ILE A 116 1.96 0.27 -24.52
C ILE A 116 2.48 -1.14 -24.28
N TYR A 117 2.27 -1.62 -23.05
CA TYR A 117 2.50 -2.99 -22.62
C TYR A 117 1.19 -3.60 -22.12
N SER A 118 1.02 -4.92 -22.28
CA SER A 118 -0.21 -5.59 -21.84
C SER A 118 0.00 -7.07 -21.53
N GLY A 119 -1.02 -7.66 -20.89
CA GLY A 119 -0.99 -9.06 -20.46
C GLY A 119 -0.36 -9.22 -19.07
N GLU A 120 -0.35 -10.47 -18.60
CA GLU A 120 0.06 -10.82 -17.23
C GLU A 120 1.50 -10.40 -16.92
N ASP A 121 2.41 -10.56 -17.87
CA ASP A 121 3.84 -10.28 -17.73
C ASP A 121 4.31 -8.97 -18.39
N GLY A 122 3.40 -8.18 -18.95
CA GLY A 122 3.73 -6.95 -19.67
C GLY A 122 4.57 -5.95 -18.84
N TYR A 123 4.35 -5.90 -17.53
CA TYR A 123 5.13 -5.06 -16.63
C TYR A 123 6.61 -5.47 -16.54
N LYS A 124 6.94 -6.75 -16.73
CA LYS A 124 8.34 -7.24 -16.70
C LYS A 124 9.17 -6.65 -17.84
N ASP A 125 8.59 -6.59 -19.03
CA ASP A 125 9.28 -6.00 -20.19
C ASP A 125 9.35 -4.48 -20.08
N LEU A 126 8.31 -3.84 -19.55
CA LEU A 126 8.32 -2.42 -19.21
C LEU A 126 9.46 -2.09 -18.24
N CYS A 127 9.64 -2.86 -17.17
CA CYS A 127 10.67 -2.60 -16.15
C CYS A 127 12.10 -2.72 -16.68
N LYS A 128 12.35 -3.49 -17.75
CA LYS A 128 13.67 -3.61 -18.39
C LYS A 128 14.12 -2.37 -19.16
N ARG A 129 13.22 -1.46 -19.51
CA ARG A 129 13.56 -0.23 -20.25
C ARG A 129 14.52 0.65 -19.46
N LYS A 130 15.46 1.29 -20.15
CA LYS A 130 16.45 2.21 -19.56
C LYS A 130 16.00 3.67 -19.49
N ASP A 131 14.94 4.00 -20.19
CA ASP A 131 14.35 5.34 -20.23
C ASP A 131 13.16 5.51 -19.28
N ILE A 132 13.10 4.72 -18.19
CA ILE A 132 12.14 4.87 -17.11
C ILE A 132 12.90 5.15 -15.81
N ASP A 133 12.51 6.21 -15.11
CA ASP A 133 13.07 6.59 -13.82
C ASP A 133 12.17 6.14 -12.66
N LEU A 134 10.85 6.23 -12.84
CA LEU A 134 9.84 5.94 -11.82
C LEU A 134 8.72 5.07 -12.39
N VAL A 135 8.29 4.07 -11.63
CA VAL A 135 7.09 3.27 -11.93
C VAL A 135 5.99 3.60 -10.93
N TYR A 136 4.86 4.10 -11.43
CA TYR A 136 3.63 4.26 -10.67
C TYR A 136 2.84 2.96 -10.73
N ILE A 137 2.41 2.45 -9.57
CA ILE A 137 1.90 1.07 -9.42
C ILE A 137 0.51 1.10 -8.80
N ALA A 138 -0.51 0.69 -9.58
CA ALA A 138 -1.91 0.67 -9.19
C ALA A 138 -2.72 -0.52 -9.76
N PRO A 139 -2.16 -1.73 -9.94
CA PRO A 139 -2.95 -2.92 -10.28
C PRO A 139 -3.82 -3.37 -9.09
N ASP A 140 -4.21 -4.63 -9.02
CA ASP A 140 -4.76 -5.21 -7.79
C ASP A 140 -3.66 -5.38 -6.72
N TRP A 141 -4.07 -5.54 -5.45
CA TRP A 141 -3.14 -5.54 -4.32
C TRP A 141 -2.07 -6.63 -4.37
N LYS A 142 -2.38 -7.80 -4.94
CA LYS A 142 -1.43 -8.90 -5.11
C LYS A 142 -0.28 -8.53 -6.04
N HIS A 143 -0.55 -7.72 -7.04
CA HIS A 143 0.47 -7.32 -8.01
C HIS A 143 1.27 -6.09 -7.58
N HIS A 144 0.88 -5.36 -6.50
CA HIS A 144 1.66 -4.23 -6.00
C HIS A 144 3.11 -4.61 -5.73
N PHE A 145 3.32 -5.65 -4.90
CA PHE A 145 4.66 -6.14 -4.60
C PHE A 145 5.39 -6.66 -5.85
N LEU A 146 4.74 -7.47 -6.68
CA LEU A 146 5.38 -8.10 -7.84
C LEU A 146 5.94 -7.04 -8.80
N VAL A 147 5.15 -6.01 -9.11
CA VAL A 147 5.56 -4.91 -9.99
C VAL A 147 6.64 -4.06 -9.33
N ALA A 148 6.49 -3.72 -8.06
CA ALA A 148 7.47 -2.92 -7.33
C ALA A 148 8.82 -3.61 -7.24
N HIS A 149 8.82 -4.89 -6.89
CA HIS A 149 10.03 -5.70 -6.82
C HIS A 149 10.74 -5.76 -8.18
N GLU A 150 10.01 -6.08 -9.27
CA GLU A 150 10.55 -6.13 -10.62
C GLU A 150 11.12 -4.77 -11.06
N ALA A 151 10.42 -3.67 -10.79
CA ALA A 151 10.89 -2.33 -11.10
C ALA A 151 12.19 -2.00 -10.34
N MET A 152 12.24 -2.29 -9.04
CA MET A 152 13.40 -1.97 -8.20
C MET A 152 14.62 -2.84 -8.52
N ILE A 153 14.48 -4.13 -8.84
CA ILE A 153 15.62 -4.95 -9.27
C ILE A 153 16.21 -4.42 -10.59
N ASN A 154 15.40 -3.80 -11.45
CA ASN A 154 15.80 -3.13 -12.67
C ASN A 154 16.22 -1.66 -12.49
N GLY A 155 16.39 -1.19 -11.24
CA GLY A 155 16.94 0.12 -10.91
C GLY A 155 15.95 1.29 -11.05
N LYS A 156 14.64 1.05 -10.88
CA LYS A 156 13.60 2.09 -10.93
C LYS A 156 13.17 2.50 -9.53
N HIS A 157 12.91 3.78 -9.33
CA HIS A 157 12.10 4.24 -8.21
C HIS A 157 10.67 3.73 -8.35
N VAL A 158 9.95 3.57 -7.23
CA VAL A 158 8.56 3.12 -7.26
C VAL A 158 7.67 3.98 -6.38
N ALA A 159 6.47 4.24 -6.89
CA ALA A 159 5.37 4.89 -6.21
C ALA A 159 4.17 3.94 -6.23
N ILE A 160 3.79 3.39 -5.09
CA ILE A 160 2.84 2.28 -4.98
C ILE A 160 1.56 2.79 -4.36
N GLU A 161 0.42 2.55 -5.00
CA GLU A 161 -0.90 2.76 -4.38
C GLU A 161 -1.09 1.86 -3.17
N VAL A 162 -1.98 2.24 -2.29
CA VAL A 162 -2.25 1.51 -1.05
C VAL A 162 -3.00 0.19 -1.28
N PRO A 163 -2.66 -0.87 -0.52
CA PRO A 163 -1.50 -1.03 0.37
C PRO A 163 -0.21 -1.30 -0.40
N GLY A 164 0.93 -0.92 0.16
CA GLY A 164 2.23 -1.11 -0.51
C GLY A 164 2.61 -2.58 -0.72
N ALA A 165 2.16 -3.47 0.15
CA ALA A 165 2.34 -4.94 0.06
C ALA A 165 1.32 -5.65 0.96
N MET A 166 1.20 -6.97 0.84
CA MET A 166 0.14 -7.76 1.49
C MET A 166 0.63 -8.61 2.67
N ASN A 167 1.93 -8.75 2.87
CA ASN A 167 2.50 -9.52 3.98
C ASN A 167 3.87 -8.99 4.40
N LEU A 168 4.33 -9.40 5.57
CA LEU A 168 5.59 -8.94 6.16
C LEU A 168 6.81 -9.27 5.29
N SER A 169 6.82 -10.43 4.65
CA SER A 169 7.94 -10.82 3.77
C SER A 169 8.09 -9.87 2.59
N GLU A 170 6.99 -9.50 1.95
CA GLU A 170 6.98 -8.55 0.84
C GLU A 170 7.44 -7.16 1.28
N ILE A 171 6.96 -6.68 2.43
CA ILE A 171 7.35 -5.38 2.99
C ILE A 171 8.86 -5.34 3.23
N TRP A 172 9.43 -6.36 3.87
CA TRP A 172 10.87 -6.41 4.15
C TRP A 172 11.72 -6.50 2.88
N GLN A 173 11.26 -7.23 1.86
CA GLN A 173 11.96 -7.27 0.57
C GLN A 173 11.99 -5.90 -0.11
N LEU A 174 10.90 -5.14 -0.08
CA LEU A 174 10.87 -3.78 -0.64
C LEU A 174 11.79 -2.83 0.13
N ILE A 175 11.79 -2.90 1.47
CA ILE A 175 12.69 -2.10 2.30
C ILE A 175 14.15 -2.44 1.99
N ASP A 176 14.48 -3.73 1.96
CA ASP A 176 15.85 -4.20 1.68
C ASP A 176 16.34 -3.76 0.28
N LEU A 177 15.50 -3.88 -0.74
CA LEU A 177 15.81 -3.37 -2.08
C LEU A 177 15.98 -1.85 -2.12
N SER A 178 15.12 -1.10 -1.42
CA SER A 178 15.22 0.35 -1.32
C SER A 178 16.57 0.76 -0.71
N GLU A 179 16.94 0.13 0.38
CA GLU A 179 18.20 0.40 1.08
C GLU A 179 19.43 -0.02 0.26
N LYS A 180 19.46 -1.25 -0.27
CA LYS A 180 20.60 -1.78 -1.06
C LYS A 180 20.84 -1.03 -2.37
N LYS A 181 19.76 -0.67 -3.05
CA LYS A 181 19.86 -0.02 -4.37
C LYS A 181 19.75 1.49 -4.33
N ARG A 182 19.53 2.07 -3.14
CA ARG A 182 19.30 3.50 -2.93
C ARG A 182 18.18 4.05 -3.83
N LEU A 183 17.06 3.33 -3.88
CA LEU A 183 15.87 3.67 -4.67
C LEU A 183 14.73 4.09 -3.76
N HIS A 184 14.03 5.15 -4.12
CA HIS A 184 12.77 5.50 -3.47
C HIS A 184 11.74 4.41 -3.68
N CYS A 185 11.17 3.92 -2.59
CA CYS A 185 10.03 3.03 -2.55
C CYS A 185 9.01 3.64 -1.59
N PHE A 186 7.99 4.31 -2.11
CA PHE A 186 7.02 4.99 -1.27
C PHE A 186 5.59 4.61 -1.62
N MET A 187 4.80 4.47 -0.58
CA MET A 187 3.36 4.22 -0.68
C MET A 187 2.63 5.56 -0.79
N LEU A 188 1.71 5.64 -1.74
CA LEU A 188 0.95 6.85 -2.05
C LEU A 188 -0.29 6.96 -1.15
N GLU A 189 -0.08 7.10 0.17
CA GLU A 189 -1.17 7.30 1.12
C GLU A 189 -1.70 8.73 1.02
N ASN A 190 -2.82 8.88 0.33
CA ASN A 190 -3.38 10.19 0.01
C ASN A 190 -3.85 10.99 1.22
N CYS A 191 -4.32 10.32 2.29
CA CYS A 191 -4.80 11.00 3.49
C CYS A 191 -3.70 11.80 4.20
N CYS A 192 -2.42 11.42 4.01
CA CYS A 192 -1.29 12.19 4.52
C CYS A 192 -1.18 13.62 3.93
N TYR A 193 -1.85 13.87 2.80
CA TYR A 193 -1.76 15.11 2.03
C TYR A 193 -3.08 15.90 2.03
N ASP A 194 -4.08 15.45 2.77
CA ASP A 194 -5.30 16.23 2.98
C ASP A 194 -5.00 17.50 3.79
N PHE A 195 -5.71 18.57 3.51
CA PHE A 195 -5.44 19.89 4.12
C PHE A 195 -5.48 19.88 5.65
N PHE A 196 -6.47 19.18 6.24
CA PHE A 196 -6.61 19.09 7.68
C PHE A 196 -5.42 18.35 8.32
N GLU A 197 -5.01 17.21 7.76
CA GLU A 197 -3.88 16.41 8.25
C GLU A 197 -2.56 17.15 8.11
N LEU A 198 -2.33 17.84 7.00
CA LEU A 198 -1.13 18.67 6.82
C LEU A 198 -1.09 19.84 7.80
N ASN A 199 -2.23 20.47 8.06
CA ASN A 199 -2.34 21.54 9.04
C ASN A 199 -2.06 21.01 10.46
N ALA A 200 -2.69 19.90 10.84
CA ALA A 200 -2.46 19.26 12.14
C ALA A 200 -0.99 18.80 12.30
N LEU A 201 -0.38 18.27 11.25
CA LEU A 201 1.05 17.92 11.25
C LEU A 201 1.93 19.15 11.51
N ASN A 202 1.68 20.26 10.81
CA ASN A 202 2.40 21.50 11.03
C ASN A 202 2.22 22.03 12.47
N MET A 203 1.00 21.99 13.00
CA MET A 203 0.72 22.37 14.38
C MET A 203 1.45 21.48 15.38
N ALA A 204 1.49 20.17 15.17
CA ALA A 204 2.22 19.23 16.01
C ALA A 204 3.73 19.49 16.00
N GLN A 205 4.32 19.71 14.81
CA GLN A 205 5.74 20.07 14.66
C GLN A 205 6.11 21.40 15.35
N ASN A 206 5.15 22.30 15.51
CA ASN A 206 5.31 23.54 16.27
C ASN A 206 4.86 23.42 17.74
N ASN A 207 4.67 22.21 18.25
CA ASN A 207 4.31 21.91 19.65
C ASN A 207 3.00 22.55 20.12
N VAL A 208 2.06 22.85 19.21
CA VAL A 208 0.77 23.48 19.54
C VAL A 208 -0.10 22.54 20.38
N PHE A 209 -0.06 21.24 20.12
CA PHE A 209 -0.80 20.23 20.90
C PHE A 209 -0.09 19.82 22.19
N GLY A 210 1.17 20.27 22.42
CA GLY A 210 2.02 19.75 23.48
C GLY A 210 2.41 18.31 23.23
N GLU A 211 2.55 17.51 24.28
CA GLU A 211 2.80 16.07 24.14
C GLU A 211 1.51 15.37 23.69
N ILE A 212 1.57 14.71 22.54
CA ILE A 212 0.44 13.92 22.01
C ILE A 212 0.45 12.57 22.72
N LEU A 213 -0.69 12.21 23.32
CA LEU A 213 -0.83 11.02 24.17
C LEU A 213 -1.66 9.92 23.52
N TYR A 214 -2.72 10.33 22.79
CA TYR A 214 -3.71 9.42 22.23
C TYR A 214 -4.16 9.91 20.87
N VAL A 215 -4.27 9.00 19.91
CA VAL A 215 -4.68 9.29 18.55
C VAL A 215 -5.65 8.25 18.02
N GLN A 216 -6.59 8.67 17.17
CA GLN A 216 -7.53 7.79 16.51
C GLN A 216 -7.51 8.00 14.99
N GLY A 217 -7.56 6.90 14.25
CA GLY A 217 -7.67 6.89 12.80
C GLY A 217 -8.69 5.86 12.31
N ALA A 218 -9.21 6.04 11.11
CA ALA A 218 -10.17 5.10 10.56
C ALA A 218 -10.16 5.02 9.04
N TYR A 219 -10.64 3.87 8.56
CA TYR A 219 -11.17 3.69 7.22
C TYR A 219 -12.56 3.05 7.33
N ARG A 220 -13.58 3.89 7.30
CA ARG A 220 -14.96 3.47 7.54
C ARG A 220 -15.87 4.09 6.49
N HIS A 221 -16.38 3.28 5.60
CA HIS A 221 -17.49 3.58 4.71
C HIS A 221 -17.93 2.34 3.95
N ASP A 222 -19.16 2.31 3.47
CA ASP A 222 -19.65 1.20 2.67
C ASP A 222 -18.99 1.19 1.29
N LEU A 223 -18.20 0.14 1.01
CA LEU A 223 -17.58 -0.12 -0.28
C LEU A 223 -18.27 -1.20 -1.10
N THR A 224 -19.36 -1.78 -0.61
CA THR A 224 -20.00 -2.93 -1.27
C THR A 224 -20.45 -2.61 -2.69
N GLN A 225 -20.86 -1.38 -2.96
CA GLN A 225 -21.20 -0.91 -4.30
C GLN A 225 -20.02 -1.01 -5.28
N TYR A 226 -18.78 -0.76 -4.82
CA TYR A 226 -17.59 -0.83 -5.67
C TYR A 226 -17.10 -2.26 -5.90
N TRP A 227 -17.51 -3.22 -5.07
CA TRP A 227 -17.13 -4.62 -5.27
C TRP A 227 -17.76 -5.20 -6.52
N ASN A 228 -18.96 -4.73 -6.90
CA ASN A 228 -19.63 -5.12 -8.12
C ASN A 228 -18.92 -4.63 -9.39
N GLU A 229 -18.22 -3.51 -9.33
CA GLU A 229 -17.52 -2.92 -10.49
C GLU A 229 -16.35 -3.79 -10.96
N TYR A 230 -15.72 -4.53 -10.05
CA TYR A 230 -14.62 -5.44 -10.35
C TYR A 230 -15.05 -6.87 -10.63
N TRP A 231 -16.35 -7.14 -10.51
CA TRP A 231 -16.90 -8.44 -10.76
C TRP A 231 -17.27 -8.61 -12.23
N LYS A 232 -16.68 -9.62 -12.89
CA LYS A 232 -17.06 -10.01 -14.24
C LYS A 232 -17.72 -11.39 -14.17
N LYS A 233 -19.00 -11.46 -14.50
CA LYS A 233 -19.84 -12.67 -14.42
C LYS A 233 -19.26 -13.86 -15.22
N ASP A 234 -18.51 -13.58 -16.27
CA ASP A 234 -17.98 -14.55 -17.23
C ASP A 234 -16.49 -14.89 -17.01
N THR A 235 -15.88 -14.43 -15.93
CA THR A 235 -14.49 -14.76 -15.59
C THR A 235 -14.44 -15.86 -14.53
N GLN A 236 -13.31 -16.58 -14.45
CA GLN A 236 -13.07 -17.56 -13.38
C GLN A 236 -13.08 -16.90 -11.98
N ASP A 237 -12.83 -15.60 -11.90
CA ASP A 237 -12.91 -14.79 -10.69
C ASP A 237 -14.34 -14.27 -10.48
N LYS A 238 -15.18 -15.13 -9.91
CA LYS A 238 -16.60 -14.86 -9.64
C LYS A 238 -16.88 -13.74 -8.65
N LEU A 239 -15.89 -13.31 -7.88
CA LEU A 239 -16.08 -12.35 -6.79
C LEU A 239 -15.41 -11.00 -7.05
N GLY A 240 -14.55 -10.88 -8.05
CA GLY A 240 -13.64 -9.75 -8.19
C GLY A 240 -12.58 -9.70 -7.09
N TRP A 241 -11.41 -9.20 -7.40
CA TRP A 241 -10.24 -9.25 -6.53
C TRP A 241 -10.45 -8.60 -5.16
N ARG A 242 -11.16 -7.49 -5.07
CA ARG A 242 -11.34 -6.75 -3.80
C ARG A 242 -12.23 -7.52 -2.82
N LEU A 243 -13.33 -8.10 -3.30
CA LEU A 243 -14.18 -8.92 -2.46
C LEU A 243 -13.49 -10.22 -2.05
N ASP A 244 -12.74 -10.83 -2.96
CA ASP A 244 -11.97 -12.04 -2.67
C ASP A 244 -10.92 -11.80 -1.57
N TYR A 245 -10.23 -10.67 -1.58
CA TYR A 245 -9.33 -10.28 -0.48
C TYR A 245 -10.06 -10.13 0.85
N ASN A 246 -11.16 -9.40 0.89
CA ASN A 246 -11.95 -9.24 2.13
C ASN A 246 -12.50 -10.60 2.62
N LYS A 247 -12.85 -11.50 1.71
CA LYS A 247 -13.32 -12.85 2.07
C LYS A 247 -12.21 -13.70 2.70
N ASN A 248 -10.99 -13.62 2.20
CA ASN A 248 -9.91 -14.56 2.54
C ASN A 248 -8.92 -14.04 3.59
N PHE A 249 -8.88 -12.73 3.84
CA PHE A 249 -8.02 -12.13 4.87
C PHE A 249 -8.85 -11.69 6.09
N ARG A 250 -8.21 -11.65 7.26
CA ARG A 250 -8.84 -11.25 8.53
C ARG A 250 -8.13 -10.03 9.08
N GLY A 251 -8.90 -9.12 9.66
CA GLY A 251 -8.41 -7.92 10.32
C GLY A 251 -8.55 -6.67 9.47
N ASP A 252 -7.79 -5.64 9.79
CA ASP A 252 -7.79 -4.40 9.02
C ASP A 252 -6.96 -4.56 7.75
N VAL A 253 -7.62 -4.87 6.64
CA VAL A 253 -6.98 -5.07 5.34
C VAL A 253 -6.64 -3.75 4.63
N TYR A 254 -6.98 -2.60 5.22
CA TYR A 254 -6.78 -1.28 4.61
C TYR A 254 -6.45 -0.19 5.63
N ALA A 255 -5.64 -0.52 6.64
CA ALA A 255 -5.28 0.34 7.76
C ALA A 255 -4.59 1.66 7.37
N THR A 256 -3.97 1.71 6.20
CA THR A 256 -3.07 2.80 5.80
C THR A 256 -3.73 4.17 5.82
N HIS A 257 -5.01 4.27 5.45
CA HIS A 257 -5.74 5.54 5.43
C HIS A 257 -5.96 6.16 6.81
N GLY A 258 -6.14 5.34 7.84
CA GLY A 258 -6.19 5.80 9.23
C GLY A 258 -4.79 5.98 9.83
N LEU A 259 -3.92 5.00 9.58
CA LEU A 259 -2.62 4.92 10.24
C LEU A 259 -1.55 5.83 9.63
N GLY A 260 -1.59 6.10 8.33
CA GLY A 260 -0.57 6.88 7.63
C GLY A 260 -0.40 8.29 8.21
N PRO A 261 -1.44 9.14 8.23
CA PRO A 261 -1.36 10.48 8.83
C PRO A 261 -0.99 10.46 10.31
N ILE A 262 -1.48 9.47 11.05
CA ILE A 262 -1.15 9.30 12.48
C ILE A 262 0.33 8.95 12.65
N ALA A 263 0.88 8.06 11.82
CA ALA A 263 2.29 7.70 11.89
C ALA A 263 3.20 8.91 11.63
N GLN A 264 2.78 9.83 10.74
CA GLN A 264 3.51 11.07 10.49
C GLN A 264 3.50 12.02 11.71
N VAL A 265 2.33 12.25 12.29
CA VAL A 265 2.20 13.21 13.42
C VAL A 265 2.84 12.70 14.71
N LEU A 266 3.02 11.40 14.84
CA LEU A 266 3.70 10.75 15.97
C LEU A 266 5.20 10.52 15.75
N ASP A 267 5.74 10.92 14.61
CA ASP A 267 7.15 10.71 14.23
C ASP A 267 7.56 9.22 14.27
N ILE A 268 6.68 8.32 13.87
CA ILE A 268 6.98 6.88 13.83
C ILE A 268 8.20 6.62 12.93
N HIS A 269 9.18 5.91 13.49
CA HIS A 269 10.53 5.69 12.96
C HIS A 269 11.44 6.95 12.87
N ARG A 270 10.98 8.11 13.36
CA ARG A 270 11.77 9.35 13.43
C ARG A 270 11.84 9.95 14.84
N GLY A 271 11.40 9.25 15.84
CA GLY A 271 11.36 9.68 17.24
C GLY A 271 10.56 8.72 18.12
N ASP A 272 9.66 7.93 17.52
CA ASP A 272 8.86 6.92 18.22
C ASP A 272 8.79 5.63 17.39
N LYS A 273 8.29 4.53 17.98
CA LYS A 273 8.08 3.23 17.34
C LYS A 273 6.83 2.55 17.88
N MET A 274 6.12 1.84 17.02
CA MET A 274 5.05 0.92 17.43
C MET A 274 5.65 -0.27 18.16
N LYS A 275 5.08 -0.63 19.33
CA LYS A 275 5.64 -1.65 20.22
C LYS A 275 4.75 -2.87 20.33
N THR A 276 3.47 -2.68 20.62
CA THR A 276 2.52 -3.77 20.85
C THR A 276 1.22 -3.46 20.15
N LEU A 277 0.63 -4.48 19.52
CA LEU A 277 -0.65 -4.36 18.84
C LEU A 277 -1.62 -5.42 19.39
N VAL A 278 -2.87 -5.02 19.60
CA VAL A 278 -4.00 -5.90 19.81
C VAL A 278 -5.14 -5.50 18.89
N ALA A 279 -5.77 -6.48 18.25
CA ALA A 279 -6.90 -6.24 17.38
C ALA A 279 -8.06 -7.20 17.70
N MET A 280 -9.26 -6.69 17.56
CA MET A 280 -10.50 -7.47 17.69
C MET A 280 -11.39 -7.17 16.50
N ASP A 281 -12.06 -8.19 16.01
CA ASP A 281 -13.05 -8.07 14.94
C ASP A 281 -14.39 -8.70 15.34
N THR A 282 -15.47 -8.19 14.77
CA THR A 282 -16.80 -8.79 14.88
C THR A 282 -16.88 -10.04 13.99
N LYS A 283 -17.95 -10.81 14.15
CA LYS A 283 -18.31 -11.81 13.12
C LYS A 283 -18.60 -11.11 11.79
N SER A 284 -18.36 -11.81 10.68
CA SER A 284 -18.79 -11.37 9.36
C SER A 284 -20.25 -11.74 9.11
N VAL A 285 -21.09 -10.73 8.91
CA VAL A 285 -22.50 -10.88 8.52
C VAL A 285 -22.71 -10.30 7.12
N ASN A 286 -22.36 -9.03 6.94
CA ASN A 286 -22.57 -8.33 5.67
C ASN A 286 -21.70 -8.90 4.54
N GLY A 287 -20.46 -9.29 4.82
CA GLY A 287 -19.60 -9.94 3.82
C GLY A 287 -20.21 -11.23 3.28
N LYS A 288 -20.76 -12.08 4.15
CA LYS A 288 -21.46 -13.32 3.74
C LYS A 288 -22.70 -13.03 2.92
N MET A 289 -23.52 -12.07 3.38
CA MET A 289 -24.73 -11.65 2.68
C MET A 289 -24.41 -11.13 1.27
N HIS A 290 -23.36 -10.33 1.15
CA HIS A 290 -22.95 -9.75 -0.13
C HIS A 290 -22.49 -10.83 -1.12
N VAL A 291 -21.67 -11.79 -0.70
CA VAL A 291 -21.29 -12.93 -1.54
C VAL A 291 -22.52 -13.70 -2.02
N LYS A 292 -23.47 -13.98 -1.12
CA LYS A 292 -24.73 -14.65 -1.49
C LYS A 292 -25.55 -13.85 -2.51
N GLN A 293 -25.64 -12.53 -2.34
CA GLN A 293 -26.33 -11.65 -3.30
C GLN A 293 -25.68 -11.69 -4.68
N MET A 294 -24.34 -11.71 -4.74
CA MET A 294 -23.61 -11.72 -6.01
C MET A 294 -23.64 -13.08 -6.72
N THR A 295 -23.49 -14.16 -5.96
CA THR A 295 -23.31 -15.51 -6.53
C THR A 295 -24.58 -16.36 -6.53
N GLY A 296 -25.56 -16.03 -5.71
CA GLY A 296 -26.73 -16.86 -5.41
C GLY A 296 -26.44 -18.03 -4.46
N GLU A 297 -25.18 -18.20 -4.04
CA GLU A 297 -24.74 -19.33 -3.21
C GLU A 297 -24.46 -18.88 -1.77
N GLU A 298 -24.73 -19.78 -0.80
CA GLU A 298 -24.40 -19.52 0.61
C GLU A 298 -22.90 -19.42 0.83
N CYS A 299 -22.44 -18.31 1.41
CA CYS A 299 -21.06 -18.12 1.80
C CYS A 299 -20.79 -18.77 3.17
N LYS A 300 -20.21 -19.97 3.16
CA LYS A 300 -19.88 -20.70 4.40
C LYS A 300 -18.83 -19.97 5.24
N GLU A 301 -17.80 -19.46 4.60
CA GLU A 301 -16.69 -18.78 5.27
C GLU A 301 -16.41 -17.41 4.65
N PHE A 302 -16.36 -16.41 5.50
CA PHE A 302 -15.87 -15.07 5.20
C PHE A 302 -15.02 -14.63 6.38
N ARG A 303 -13.71 -14.43 6.18
CA ARG A 303 -12.74 -14.31 7.27
C ARG A 303 -12.69 -12.92 7.87
N ASN A 304 -12.90 -11.89 7.08
CA ASN A 304 -12.86 -10.51 7.58
C ASN A 304 -14.15 -10.19 8.36
N GLY A 305 -14.02 -9.69 9.57
CA GLY A 305 -15.13 -9.18 10.35
C GLY A 305 -15.75 -7.91 9.73
N ASP A 306 -17.00 -7.64 10.03
CA ASP A 306 -17.65 -6.41 9.52
C ASP A 306 -17.02 -5.14 10.13
N GLN A 307 -16.52 -5.22 11.35
CA GLN A 307 -15.78 -4.15 12.04
C GLN A 307 -14.51 -4.73 12.65
N THR A 308 -13.37 -4.07 12.45
CA THR A 308 -12.11 -4.31 13.17
C THR A 308 -11.73 -3.07 13.96
N THR A 309 -11.29 -3.27 15.20
CA THR A 309 -10.70 -2.24 16.06
C THR A 309 -9.32 -2.71 16.51
N THR A 310 -8.33 -1.86 16.31
CA THR A 310 -6.93 -2.14 16.62
C THR A 310 -6.40 -1.08 17.57
N LEU A 311 -5.75 -1.52 18.67
CA LEU A 311 -5.01 -0.66 19.57
C LEU A 311 -3.51 -0.95 19.44
N ILE A 312 -2.71 0.11 19.34
CA ILE A 312 -1.25 0.01 19.24
C ILE A 312 -0.65 0.90 20.32
N SER A 313 0.25 0.35 21.14
CA SER A 313 1.10 1.16 22.02
C SER A 313 2.42 1.49 21.34
N THR A 314 2.97 2.66 21.62
CA THR A 314 4.31 3.06 21.14
C THR A 314 5.37 2.90 22.23
N GLU A 315 6.65 3.02 21.86
CA GLU A 315 7.76 3.00 22.82
C GLU A 315 7.71 4.18 23.79
N ASN A 316 7.26 5.35 23.32
CA ASN A 316 7.12 6.56 24.13
C ASN A 316 5.80 6.61 24.93
N GLY A 317 5.03 5.49 24.97
CA GLY A 317 3.84 5.37 25.81
C GLY A 317 2.56 5.97 25.23
N LYS A 318 2.54 6.31 23.95
CA LYS A 318 1.34 6.80 23.26
C LYS A 318 0.45 5.63 22.85
N ILE A 319 -0.85 5.89 22.69
CA ILE A 319 -1.82 4.90 22.19
C ILE A 319 -2.41 5.37 20.87
N ILE A 320 -2.41 4.47 19.91
CA ILE A 320 -3.04 4.61 18.60
C ILE A 320 -4.25 3.67 18.55
N GLU A 321 -5.40 4.18 18.15
CA GLU A 321 -6.59 3.39 17.89
C GLU A 321 -6.98 3.50 16.41
N ILE A 322 -7.15 2.35 15.72
CA ILE A 322 -7.50 2.29 14.30
C ILE A 322 -8.79 1.49 14.13
N HIS A 323 -9.72 2.06 13.36
CA HIS A 323 -10.98 1.42 13.01
C HIS A 323 -11.06 1.12 11.51
N HIS A 324 -11.52 -0.08 11.19
CA HIS A 324 -11.80 -0.49 9.81
C HIS A 324 -13.20 -1.07 9.67
N ASN A 325 -13.97 -0.55 8.72
CA ASN A 325 -15.28 -1.08 8.35
C ASN A 325 -15.65 -0.63 6.94
N VAL A 326 -15.78 -1.58 6.03
CA VAL A 326 -16.07 -1.32 4.61
C VAL A 326 -17.28 -2.09 4.10
N MET A 327 -18.02 -2.77 5.00
CA MET A 327 -19.10 -3.70 4.66
C MET A 327 -20.45 -3.33 5.23
N THR A 328 -20.53 -2.33 6.11
CA THR A 328 -21.80 -1.94 6.72
C THR A 328 -22.25 -0.57 6.22
N PRO A 329 -23.56 -0.35 6.07
CA PRO A 329 -24.10 0.97 5.74
C PRO A 329 -23.74 1.98 6.84
N GLN A 330 -22.88 2.93 6.51
CA GLN A 330 -22.47 4.00 7.41
C GLN A 330 -21.96 5.20 6.62
N PRO A 331 -22.02 6.42 7.20
CA PRO A 331 -21.42 7.59 6.58
C PRO A 331 -19.92 7.40 6.37
N TYR A 332 -19.40 7.98 5.30
CA TYR A 332 -17.95 8.06 5.06
C TYR A 332 -17.25 8.69 6.25
N ASN A 333 -16.19 8.03 6.74
CA ASN A 333 -15.45 8.50 7.90
C ASN A 333 -13.99 8.01 7.81
N ARG A 334 -13.07 8.95 7.66
CA ARG A 334 -11.63 8.76 7.79
C ARG A 334 -11.14 9.47 9.03
N MET A 335 -11.69 9.06 10.17
CA MET A 335 -11.40 9.67 11.47
C MET A 335 -9.90 9.97 11.62
N TYR A 336 -9.63 11.19 12.03
CA TYR A 336 -8.33 11.67 12.41
C TYR A 336 -8.50 12.52 13.65
N GLN A 337 -8.07 12.00 14.79
CA GLN A 337 -8.21 12.67 16.07
C GLN A 337 -6.89 12.62 16.83
N LEU A 338 -6.49 13.74 17.41
CA LEU A 338 -5.30 13.89 18.24
C LEU A 338 -5.70 14.44 19.60
N THR A 339 -5.17 13.85 20.66
CA THR A 339 -5.30 14.34 22.04
C THR A 339 -3.92 14.60 22.61
N GLY A 340 -3.63 15.85 22.88
CA GLY A 340 -2.37 16.27 23.48
C GLY A 340 -2.57 17.02 24.79
N THR A 341 -1.48 17.33 25.48
CA THR A 341 -1.50 18.03 26.78
C THR A 341 -1.93 19.49 26.70
N LYS A 342 -1.87 20.11 25.50
CA LYS A 342 -2.22 21.52 25.28
C LYS A 342 -3.32 21.71 24.25
N GLY A 343 -3.65 20.68 23.48
CA GLY A 343 -4.62 20.81 22.41
C GLY A 343 -5.17 19.49 21.92
N PHE A 344 -6.20 19.62 21.12
CA PHE A 344 -6.98 18.55 20.54
C PHE A 344 -7.28 18.88 19.07
N ALA A 345 -7.27 17.89 18.19
CA ALA A 345 -7.73 18.02 16.82
C ALA A 345 -8.71 16.90 16.49
N ASN A 346 -9.74 17.20 15.69
CA ASN A 346 -10.73 16.24 15.24
C ASN A 346 -11.22 16.59 13.85
N LYS A 347 -11.20 15.60 12.93
CA LYS A 347 -11.68 15.77 11.55
C LYS A 347 -13.13 15.35 11.37
N TYR A 348 -13.56 14.27 12.01
CA TYR A 348 -14.89 13.70 11.84
C TYR A 348 -15.63 13.54 13.18
N PRO A 349 -16.96 13.81 13.24
CA PRO A 349 -17.84 14.27 12.15
C PRO A 349 -17.68 15.77 11.81
N PHE A 350 -17.00 16.55 12.64
CA PHE A 350 -16.77 17.98 12.43
C PHE A 350 -15.29 18.30 12.54
N GLU A 351 -14.79 19.07 11.59
CA GLU A 351 -13.41 19.53 11.62
C GLU A 351 -13.24 20.64 12.67
N GLY A 352 -12.22 20.51 13.52
CA GLY A 352 -11.94 21.53 14.50
C GLY A 352 -10.70 21.24 15.34
N PHE A 353 -10.22 22.31 15.95
CA PHE A 353 -9.13 22.30 16.92
C PHE A 353 -9.64 22.93 18.23
N ALA A 354 -9.24 22.35 19.37
CA ALA A 354 -9.43 22.93 20.68
C ALA A 354 -8.07 23.08 21.35
N LEU A 355 -7.74 24.29 21.78
CA LEU A 355 -6.46 24.59 22.41
C LEU A 355 -6.69 24.97 23.86
N SER A 356 -5.70 24.75 24.72
CA SER A 356 -5.72 25.27 26.10
C SER A 356 -5.78 26.80 26.11
N SER A 357 -6.36 27.38 27.15
CA SER A 357 -6.52 28.83 27.26
C SER A 357 -5.19 29.60 27.15
N ASP A 358 -4.10 28.99 27.59
CA ASP A 358 -2.76 29.60 27.52
C ASP A 358 -2.18 29.57 26.09
N GLU A 359 -2.50 28.56 25.31
CA GLU A 359 -2.10 28.50 23.89
C GLU A 359 -2.95 29.45 23.03
N MET A 360 -4.24 29.60 23.32
CA MET A 360 -5.10 30.57 22.64
C MET A 360 -4.69 32.02 22.84
N LYS A 361 -4.04 32.34 23.96
CA LYS A 361 -3.54 33.70 24.23
C LYS A 361 -2.25 34.06 23.50
N LYS A 362 -1.57 33.05 22.90
CA LYS A 362 -0.33 33.26 22.16
C LYS A 362 -0.56 33.47 20.66
N SER A 363 -1.75 33.17 20.18
CA SER A 363 -2.17 33.34 18.77
C SER A 363 -2.83 34.72 18.59
#